data_5a50cb2f9951b7f0cd98a6d2fb2000b9
#
_entry.id   5a50cb2f9951b7f0cd98a6d2fb2000b9
#
_cell.length_a   1.000
_cell.length_b   1.000
_cell.length_c   1.000
_cell.angle_alpha   90.00
_cell.angle_beta   90.00
_cell.angle_gamma   90.00
#
_symmetry.space_group_name_H-M   'P 1'
#
loop_
_entity.id
_entity.type
_entity.pdbx_description
1 polymer ?
#
loop_
_entity_poly.entity_id
_entity_poly.type
_entity_poly.pdbx_seq_one_letter_code
_entity_poly.pdbx_strand_id
1 'polypeptide(L)'
;MAQSRVLRNDALILDAALDATAQDGWPGLALTAVARRAGLSQRPVTNRFADRSELAVATWRERSAPVLLAVLEQALSSAGLLPGEVSAARFQTAMQRLARPDTALQAALELLIMSSFDQTLAAEVQQGAAAEVHVWCTPQRGKPTRALAARRAYLLIVAFGLIAVSRRPGSEQVDLTKEFDSLFRALQSDASPQPLPKAHLPHLSDDIPFNTGDHIHDALLTSVLRLVGTSGYDGASTVRIARDAKVAEANIFLRHASKLDLFIDASARHQAYGFPANAEFQHRMEDEYGPGVTEAVMIREILRPEFRYQRAINVEELRVSWHNDGLLRKQEEQFQSFVDQQSAANPDWPSTLSAARVHVGLATGYGVGLLSILEPKAGNLPFDVVTVPLLGA
;
A
#
# COMPACT_ATOMS: atom_id res chain seq x y z
N MET A 1 -20.92 -24.96 -29.74
CA MET A 1 -19.48 -25.28 -29.72
C MET A 1 -18.59 -24.03 -29.81
N ALA A 2 -18.79 -23.06 -30.70
CA ALA A 2 -17.98 -21.84 -30.80
C ALA A 2 -18.04 -20.96 -29.53
N GLN A 3 -19.23 -20.73 -28.97
CA GLN A 3 -19.44 -19.91 -27.77
C GLN A 3 -18.78 -20.51 -26.50
N SER A 4 -18.84 -21.85 -26.34
CA SER A 4 -18.16 -22.55 -25.25
C SER A 4 -16.64 -22.44 -25.33
N ARG A 5 -16.07 -22.42 -26.54
CA ARG A 5 -14.62 -22.24 -26.74
C ARG A 5 -14.18 -20.79 -26.42
N VAL A 6 -15.01 -19.81 -26.76
CA VAL A 6 -14.73 -18.40 -26.45
C VAL A 6 -14.71 -18.19 -24.93
N LEU A 7 -15.74 -18.62 -24.22
CA LEU A 7 -15.83 -18.51 -22.76
C LEU A 7 -14.66 -19.23 -22.05
N ARG A 8 -14.24 -20.40 -22.56
CA ARG A 8 -13.09 -21.10 -22.02
C ARG A 8 -11.78 -20.33 -22.23
N ASN A 9 -11.60 -19.74 -23.42
CA ASN A 9 -10.41 -18.93 -23.69
C ASN A 9 -10.38 -17.66 -22.83
N ASP A 10 -11.51 -17.00 -22.64
CA ASP A 10 -11.63 -15.81 -21.78
C ASP A 10 -11.21 -16.15 -20.33
N ALA A 11 -11.69 -17.27 -19.78
CA ALA A 11 -11.27 -17.72 -18.46
C ALA A 11 -9.75 -17.97 -18.38
N LEU A 12 -9.17 -18.68 -19.36
CA LEU A 12 -7.73 -18.96 -19.42
C LEU A 12 -6.90 -17.68 -19.52
N ILE A 13 -7.37 -16.67 -20.30
CA ILE A 13 -6.67 -15.41 -20.44
C ILE A 13 -6.70 -14.63 -19.11
N LEU A 14 -7.87 -14.55 -18.44
CA LEU A 14 -7.98 -13.81 -17.18
C LEU A 14 -7.24 -14.49 -16.03
N ASP A 15 -7.23 -15.81 -15.97
CA ASP A 15 -6.45 -16.57 -14.97
C ASP A 15 -4.94 -16.38 -15.20
N ALA A 16 -4.48 -16.42 -16.45
CA ALA A 16 -3.09 -16.14 -16.82
C ALA A 16 -2.71 -14.68 -16.55
N ALA A 17 -3.63 -13.72 -16.76
CA ALA A 17 -3.42 -12.31 -16.45
C ALA A 17 -3.34 -12.07 -14.93
N LEU A 18 -4.18 -12.74 -14.16
CA LEU A 18 -4.13 -12.71 -12.70
C LEU A 18 -2.77 -13.18 -12.16
N ASP A 19 -2.31 -14.35 -12.63
CA ASP A 19 -1.01 -14.92 -12.26
C ASP A 19 0.16 -14.02 -12.70
N ALA A 20 0.09 -13.47 -13.92
CA ALA A 20 1.11 -12.55 -14.43
C ALA A 20 1.17 -11.27 -13.60
N THR A 21 0.02 -10.72 -13.21
CA THR A 21 -0.05 -9.53 -12.33
C THR A 21 0.58 -9.80 -10.98
N ALA A 22 0.26 -10.93 -10.36
CA ALA A 22 0.79 -11.26 -9.05
C ALA A 22 2.29 -11.57 -9.07
N GLN A 23 2.81 -12.23 -10.11
CA GLN A 23 4.20 -12.68 -10.17
C GLN A 23 5.14 -11.66 -10.82
N ASP A 24 4.72 -11.03 -11.89
CA ASP A 24 5.56 -10.17 -12.75
C ASP A 24 5.13 -8.70 -12.70
N GLY A 25 4.07 -8.38 -11.96
CA GLY A 25 3.52 -7.02 -11.84
C GLY A 25 2.91 -6.49 -13.12
N TRP A 26 2.81 -5.16 -13.20
CA TRP A 26 2.25 -4.47 -14.37
C TRP A 26 2.92 -4.84 -15.71
N PRO A 27 4.25 -5.01 -15.81
CA PRO A 27 4.89 -5.47 -17.05
C PRO A 27 4.42 -6.85 -17.51
N GLY A 28 4.06 -7.73 -16.59
CA GLY A 28 3.56 -9.10 -16.88
C GLY A 28 2.23 -9.12 -17.63
N LEU A 29 1.43 -8.04 -17.57
CA LEU A 29 0.18 -7.87 -18.30
C LEU A 29 0.35 -7.53 -19.80
N ALA A 30 1.56 -7.58 -20.37
CA ALA A 30 1.72 -7.50 -21.80
C ALA A 30 0.92 -8.61 -22.51
N LEU A 31 0.10 -8.26 -23.50
CA LEU A 31 -0.82 -9.20 -24.18
C LEU A 31 -0.11 -10.45 -24.71
N THR A 32 1.13 -10.28 -25.20
CA THR A 32 1.98 -11.38 -25.67
C THR A 32 2.45 -12.31 -24.54
N ALA A 33 2.76 -11.73 -23.38
CA ALA A 33 3.19 -12.51 -22.19
C ALA A 33 2.01 -13.33 -21.63
N VAL A 34 0.84 -12.71 -21.53
CA VAL A 34 -0.39 -13.35 -21.08
C VAL A 34 -0.83 -14.46 -22.04
N ALA A 35 -0.78 -14.24 -23.37
CA ALA A 35 -1.08 -15.27 -24.35
C ALA A 35 -0.19 -16.52 -24.16
N ARG A 36 1.11 -16.31 -24.01
CA ARG A 36 2.08 -17.38 -23.77
C ARG A 36 1.78 -18.13 -22.47
N ARG A 37 1.48 -17.41 -21.38
CA ARG A 37 1.15 -18.02 -20.07
C ARG A 37 -0.17 -18.79 -20.12
N ALA A 38 -1.16 -18.32 -20.88
CA ALA A 38 -2.43 -19.00 -21.09
C ALA A 38 -2.33 -20.24 -22.03
N GLY A 39 -1.17 -20.50 -22.64
CA GLY A 39 -1.01 -21.57 -23.63
C GLY A 39 -1.77 -21.29 -24.94
N LEU A 40 -2.02 -20.01 -25.25
CA LEU A 40 -2.76 -19.56 -26.42
C LEU A 40 -1.84 -18.85 -27.43
N SER A 41 -2.24 -18.84 -28.70
CA SER A 41 -1.66 -17.89 -29.66
C SER A 41 -2.05 -16.45 -29.30
N GLN A 42 -1.33 -15.47 -29.81
CA GLN A 42 -1.60 -14.05 -29.50
C GLN A 42 -2.99 -13.59 -29.96
N ARG A 43 -3.48 -14.11 -31.09
CA ARG A 43 -4.71 -13.63 -31.75
C ARG A 43 -5.97 -13.71 -30.88
N PRO A 44 -6.26 -14.77 -30.10
CA PRO A 44 -7.39 -14.77 -29.14
C PRO A 44 -7.33 -13.63 -28.13
N VAL A 45 -6.14 -13.29 -27.61
CA VAL A 45 -5.97 -12.22 -26.63
C VAL A 45 -6.16 -10.84 -27.26
N THR A 46 -5.51 -10.55 -28.39
CA THR A 46 -5.61 -9.27 -29.10
C THR A 46 -6.97 -9.04 -29.77
N ASN A 47 -7.74 -10.10 -30.07
CA ASN A 47 -9.12 -9.94 -30.50
C ASN A 47 -10.09 -9.60 -29.35
N ARG A 48 -9.70 -9.91 -28.12
CA ARG A 48 -10.53 -9.71 -26.91
C ARG A 48 -10.20 -8.43 -26.18
N PHE A 49 -8.92 -8.01 -26.17
CA PHE A 49 -8.42 -6.85 -25.47
C PHE A 49 -7.55 -6.01 -26.40
N ALA A 50 -7.88 -4.72 -26.52
CA ALA A 50 -7.16 -3.81 -27.38
C ALA A 50 -5.74 -3.54 -26.85
N ASP A 51 -5.60 -3.44 -25.53
CA ASP A 51 -4.35 -3.14 -24.86
C ASP A 51 -4.27 -3.74 -23.45
N ARG A 52 -3.18 -3.43 -22.77
CA ARG A 52 -2.91 -3.86 -21.39
C ARG A 52 -3.92 -3.30 -20.38
N SER A 53 -4.33 -2.06 -20.55
CA SER A 53 -5.25 -1.39 -19.63
C SER A 53 -6.63 -2.04 -19.64
N GLU A 54 -7.13 -2.39 -20.83
CA GLU A 54 -8.40 -3.12 -20.97
C GLU A 54 -8.32 -4.52 -20.34
N LEU A 55 -7.20 -5.23 -20.53
CA LEU A 55 -6.96 -6.51 -19.88
C LEU A 55 -6.86 -6.38 -18.35
N ALA A 56 -6.19 -5.34 -17.85
CA ALA A 56 -6.10 -5.03 -16.42
C ALA A 56 -7.47 -4.77 -15.79
N VAL A 57 -8.33 -4.00 -16.47
CA VAL A 57 -9.71 -3.73 -16.05
C VAL A 57 -10.51 -5.02 -15.95
N ALA A 58 -10.44 -5.90 -16.95
CA ALA A 58 -11.15 -7.17 -16.92
C ALA A 58 -10.63 -8.09 -15.80
N THR A 59 -9.30 -8.16 -15.60
CA THR A 59 -8.68 -8.93 -14.52
C THR A 59 -9.09 -8.38 -13.15
N TRP A 60 -9.09 -7.07 -12.97
CA TRP A 60 -9.57 -6.41 -11.75
C TRP A 60 -11.02 -6.79 -11.47
N ARG A 61 -11.91 -6.52 -12.43
CA ARG A 61 -13.37 -6.68 -12.27
C ARG A 61 -13.77 -8.13 -12.00
N GLU A 62 -13.17 -9.08 -12.71
CA GLU A 62 -13.65 -10.46 -12.74
C GLU A 62 -12.86 -11.41 -11.84
N ARG A 63 -11.65 -11.05 -11.40
CA ARG A 63 -10.77 -11.96 -10.65
C ARG A 63 -10.33 -11.40 -9.29
N SER A 64 -9.88 -10.17 -9.20
CA SER A 64 -9.21 -9.67 -8.00
C SER A 64 -10.11 -8.83 -7.10
N ALA A 65 -10.85 -7.86 -7.63
CA ALA A 65 -11.70 -6.98 -6.80
C ALA A 65 -12.78 -7.74 -6.01
N PRO A 66 -13.50 -8.73 -6.58
CA PRO A 66 -14.51 -9.47 -5.80
C PRO A 66 -13.90 -10.22 -4.62
N VAL A 67 -12.69 -10.79 -4.78
CA VAL A 67 -11.98 -11.50 -3.70
C VAL A 67 -11.53 -10.52 -2.63
N LEU A 68 -10.94 -9.39 -3.02
CA LEU A 68 -10.51 -8.34 -2.11
C LEU A 68 -11.68 -7.81 -1.28
N LEU A 69 -12.76 -7.37 -1.94
CA LEU A 69 -13.93 -6.82 -1.26
C LEU A 69 -14.58 -7.82 -0.31
N ALA A 70 -14.71 -9.08 -0.73
CA ALA A 70 -15.28 -10.12 0.12
C ALA A 70 -14.48 -10.37 1.41
N VAL A 71 -13.14 -10.37 1.34
CA VAL A 71 -12.30 -10.54 2.54
C VAL A 71 -12.36 -9.31 3.45
N LEU A 72 -12.35 -8.10 2.87
CA LEU A 72 -12.51 -6.86 3.62
C LEU A 72 -13.88 -6.78 4.31
N GLU A 73 -14.96 -7.11 3.61
CA GLU A 73 -16.31 -7.17 4.16
C GLU A 73 -16.40 -8.22 5.29
N GLN A 74 -15.78 -9.40 5.11
CA GLN A 74 -15.70 -10.42 6.15
C GLN A 74 -14.98 -9.90 7.39
N ALA A 75 -13.85 -9.21 7.25
CA ALA A 75 -13.13 -8.62 8.37
C ALA A 75 -13.97 -7.57 9.09
N LEU A 76 -14.61 -6.65 8.35
CA LEU A 76 -15.47 -5.60 8.88
C LEU A 76 -16.71 -6.16 9.60
N SER A 77 -17.41 -7.12 8.99
CA SER A 77 -18.63 -7.72 9.58
C SER A 77 -18.32 -8.56 10.81
N SER A 78 -17.25 -9.36 10.77
CA SER A 78 -16.84 -10.15 11.93
C SER A 78 -16.35 -9.30 13.11
N ALA A 79 -15.87 -8.08 12.85
CA ALA A 79 -15.57 -7.07 13.86
C ALA A 79 -16.81 -6.27 14.32
N GLY A 80 -18.01 -6.55 13.83
CA GLY A 80 -19.24 -5.80 14.17
C GLY A 80 -19.29 -4.39 13.57
N LEU A 81 -18.43 -4.11 12.58
CA LEU A 81 -18.37 -2.80 11.93
C LEU A 81 -19.31 -2.70 10.71
N LEU A 82 -19.73 -3.83 10.16
CA LEU A 82 -20.81 -3.98 9.18
C LEU A 82 -21.85 -4.97 9.71
N PRO A 83 -23.08 -5.00 9.14
CA PRO A 83 -24.06 -6.01 9.51
C PRO A 83 -23.52 -7.43 9.32
N GLY A 84 -23.69 -8.28 10.34
CA GLY A 84 -23.20 -9.66 10.33
C GLY A 84 -23.00 -10.20 11.74
N GLU A 85 -22.50 -11.43 11.82
CA GLU A 85 -22.19 -12.07 13.11
C GLU A 85 -20.82 -11.61 13.60
N VAL A 86 -20.78 -11.02 14.80
CA VAL A 86 -19.53 -10.63 15.48
C VAL A 86 -18.82 -11.89 15.96
N SER A 87 -17.59 -12.11 15.51
CA SER A 87 -16.85 -13.32 15.82
C SER A 87 -15.33 -13.08 15.76
N ALA A 88 -14.66 -13.19 16.91
CA ALA A 88 -13.20 -13.08 16.98
C ALA A 88 -12.51 -14.14 16.11
N ALA A 89 -13.02 -15.37 16.05
CA ALA A 89 -12.43 -16.43 15.24
C ALA A 89 -12.54 -16.16 13.74
N ARG A 90 -13.68 -15.64 13.25
CA ARG A 90 -13.84 -15.23 11.85
C ARG A 90 -12.99 -14.01 11.52
N PHE A 91 -12.90 -13.07 12.44
CA PHE A 91 -12.00 -11.91 12.30
C PHE A 91 -10.55 -12.35 12.16
N GLN A 92 -10.07 -13.22 13.06
CA GLN A 92 -8.72 -13.80 12.98
C GLN A 92 -8.47 -14.49 11.63
N THR A 93 -9.43 -15.28 11.15
CA THR A 93 -9.32 -15.97 9.87
C THR A 93 -9.20 -14.98 8.70
N ALA A 94 -10.01 -13.92 8.69
CA ALA A 94 -9.95 -12.89 7.66
C ALA A 94 -8.61 -12.12 7.69
N MET A 95 -8.15 -11.73 8.88
CA MET A 95 -6.89 -11.01 9.06
C MET A 95 -5.67 -11.89 8.69
N GLN A 96 -5.70 -13.18 9.03
CA GLN A 96 -4.65 -14.13 8.60
C GLN A 96 -4.62 -14.30 7.09
N ARG A 97 -5.78 -14.32 6.42
CA ARG A 97 -5.84 -14.37 4.95
C ARG A 97 -5.27 -13.10 4.31
N LEU A 98 -5.46 -11.93 4.92
CA LEU A 98 -4.86 -10.68 4.47
C LEU A 98 -3.35 -10.65 4.71
N ALA A 99 -2.87 -11.21 5.82
CA ALA A 99 -1.44 -11.33 6.13
C ALA A 99 -0.72 -12.38 5.27
N ARG A 100 -1.47 -13.37 4.73
CA ARG A 100 -0.97 -14.43 3.83
C ARG A 100 -1.82 -14.47 2.56
N PRO A 101 -1.74 -13.43 1.72
CA PRO A 101 -2.64 -13.26 0.59
C PRO A 101 -2.40 -14.30 -0.50
N ASP A 102 -3.49 -14.78 -1.07
CA ASP A 102 -3.48 -15.56 -2.29
C ASP A 102 -3.15 -14.70 -3.53
N THR A 103 -2.98 -15.35 -4.67
CA THR A 103 -2.68 -14.69 -5.96
C THR A 103 -3.68 -13.57 -6.28
N ALA A 104 -4.97 -13.75 -5.96
CA ALA A 104 -6.00 -12.78 -6.27
C ALA A 104 -5.86 -11.51 -5.43
N LEU A 105 -5.54 -11.62 -4.14
CA LEU A 105 -5.29 -10.48 -3.25
C LEU A 105 -3.98 -9.75 -3.61
N GLN A 106 -2.93 -10.50 -3.99
CA GLN A 106 -1.68 -9.91 -4.46
C GLN A 106 -1.87 -9.11 -5.75
N ALA A 107 -2.56 -9.70 -6.73
CA ALA A 107 -2.89 -9.01 -7.98
C ALA A 107 -3.83 -7.81 -7.75
N ALA A 108 -4.79 -7.93 -6.80
CA ALA A 108 -5.65 -6.81 -6.44
C ALA A 108 -4.85 -5.61 -5.97
N LEU A 109 -3.85 -5.81 -5.11
CA LEU A 109 -3.05 -4.70 -4.60
C LEU A 109 -2.16 -4.08 -5.69
N GLU A 110 -1.54 -4.89 -6.56
CA GLU A 110 -0.79 -4.41 -7.72
C GLU A 110 -1.68 -3.53 -8.62
N LEU A 111 -2.86 -4.00 -8.99
CA LEU A 111 -3.80 -3.26 -9.85
C LEU A 111 -4.36 -2.01 -9.16
N LEU A 112 -4.61 -2.07 -7.84
CA LEU A 112 -5.02 -0.91 -7.06
C LEU A 112 -3.97 0.20 -7.13
N ILE A 113 -2.69 -0.12 -6.93
CA ILE A 113 -1.61 0.86 -7.03
C ILE A 113 -1.51 1.41 -8.45
N MET A 114 -1.55 0.54 -9.45
CA MET A 114 -1.47 0.95 -10.86
C MET A 114 -2.65 1.81 -11.30
N SER A 115 -3.81 1.73 -10.63
CA SER A 115 -4.94 2.62 -10.90
C SER A 115 -4.61 4.10 -10.62
N SER A 116 -3.56 4.39 -9.85
CA SER A 116 -3.09 5.76 -9.66
C SER A 116 -2.40 6.35 -10.90
N PHE A 117 -2.01 5.51 -11.87
CA PHE A 117 -1.20 5.88 -13.02
C PHE A 117 -1.83 5.49 -14.37
N ASP A 118 -2.85 4.63 -14.38
CA ASP A 118 -3.60 4.21 -15.57
C ASP A 118 -5.05 4.69 -15.48
N GLN A 119 -5.45 5.60 -16.37
CA GLN A 119 -6.76 6.26 -16.32
C GLN A 119 -7.92 5.29 -16.54
N THR A 120 -7.74 4.28 -17.40
CA THR A 120 -8.78 3.30 -17.72
C THR A 120 -9.06 2.42 -16.49
N LEU A 121 -7.99 1.93 -15.85
CA LEU A 121 -8.09 1.17 -14.61
C LEU A 121 -8.60 2.03 -13.45
N ALA A 122 -8.18 3.30 -13.36
CA ALA A 122 -8.68 4.24 -12.35
C ALA A 122 -10.20 4.40 -12.41
N ALA A 123 -10.76 4.56 -13.60
CA ALA A 123 -12.21 4.70 -13.77
C ALA A 123 -12.97 3.46 -13.24
N GLU A 124 -12.47 2.26 -13.52
CA GLU A 124 -13.06 1.01 -13.02
C GLU A 124 -12.96 0.88 -11.50
N VAL A 125 -11.77 1.15 -10.93
CA VAL A 125 -11.53 1.10 -9.48
C VAL A 125 -12.43 2.11 -8.75
N GLN A 126 -12.60 3.32 -9.31
CA GLN A 126 -13.46 4.37 -8.72
C GLN A 126 -14.95 4.01 -8.77
N GLN A 127 -15.41 3.40 -9.84
CA GLN A 127 -16.83 3.00 -9.98
C GLN A 127 -17.19 1.79 -9.11
N GLY A 128 -16.24 0.92 -8.81
CA GLY A 128 -16.42 -0.29 -8.03
C GLY A 128 -15.89 -0.16 -6.60
N ALA A 129 -14.65 -0.62 -6.38
CA ALA A 129 -14.08 -0.76 -5.04
C ALA A 129 -14.02 0.57 -4.26
N ALA A 130 -13.68 1.69 -4.90
CA ALA A 130 -13.64 2.97 -4.21
C ALA A 130 -15.03 3.45 -3.78
N ALA A 131 -16.06 3.20 -4.58
CA ALA A 131 -17.45 3.52 -4.21
C ALA A 131 -17.89 2.71 -2.98
N GLU A 132 -17.56 1.42 -2.92
CA GLU A 132 -17.88 0.57 -1.78
C GLU A 132 -17.13 1.01 -0.52
N VAL A 133 -15.80 1.21 -0.60
CA VAL A 133 -14.98 1.72 0.50
C VAL A 133 -15.46 3.10 0.97
N HIS A 134 -15.88 3.97 0.05
CA HIS A 134 -16.46 5.27 0.38
C HIS A 134 -17.74 5.11 1.24
N VAL A 135 -18.64 4.20 0.88
CA VAL A 135 -19.83 3.90 1.68
C VAL A 135 -19.45 3.42 3.09
N TRP A 136 -18.41 2.59 3.21
CA TRP A 136 -17.94 2.12 4.51
C TRP A 136 -17.32 3.25 5.36
N CYS A 137 -16.54 4.13 4.76
CA CYS A 137 -15.79 5.17 5.46
C CYS A 137 -16.55 6.50 5.62
N THR A 138 -17.73 6.66 5.01
CA THR A 138 -18.49 7.91 5.08
C THR A 138 -19.59 7.84 6.15
N PRO A 139 -19.64 8.81 7.09
CA PRO A 139 -20.73 8.92 8.04
C PRO A 139 -22.06 9.21 7.32
N GLN A 140 -23.05 8.31 7.44
CA GLN A 140 -24.39 8.51 6.86
C GLN A 140 -25.29 9.23 7.86
N ARG A 141 -26.23 10.06 7.36
CA ARG A 141 -27.25 10.69 8.22
C ARG A 141 -28.05 9.62 8.96
N GLY A 142 -27.92 9.59 10.29
CA GLY A 142 -28.67 8.69 11.18
C GLY A 142 -27.93 7.45 11.68
N LYS A 143 -26.85 7.00 11.07
CA LYS A 143 -25.89 5.93 11.44
C LYS A 143 -24.98 5.69 10.21
N PRO A 144 -23.72 5.43 10.35
CA PRO A 144 -22.85 5.33 11.51
C PRO A 144 -22.26 6.69 11.92
N THR A 145 -21.86 6.76 13.19
CA THR A 145 -21.11 7.91 13.72
C THR A 145 -19.75 8.06 13.03
N ARG A 146 -19.12 9.25 13.11
CA ARG A 146 -17.74 9.46 12.64
C ARG A 146 -16.77 8.44 13.26
N ALA A 147 -17.00 8.04 14.51
CA ALA A 147 -16.24 7.01 15.20
C ALA A 147 -16.31 5.65 14.48
N LEU A 148 -17.50 5.20 14.06
CA LEU A 148 -17.63 3.94 13.33
C LEU A 148 -16.95 4.00 11.95
N ALA A 149 -17.05 5.13 11.24
CA ALA A 149 -16.32 5.35 10.00
C ALA A 149 -14.79 5.29 10.20
N ALA A 150 -14.29 5.86 11.29
CA ALA A 150 -12.87 5.80 11.65
C ALA A 150 -12.41 4.35 11.96
N ARG A 151 -13.22 3.58 12.71
CA ARG A 151 -12.92 2.16 12.98
C ARG A 151 -12.84 1.33 11.70
N ARG A 152 -13.76 1.55 10.75
CA ARG A 152 -13.74 0.88 9.45
C ARG A 152 -12.51 1.29 8.64
N ALA A 153 -12.22 2.59 8.53
CA ALA A 153 -11.07 3.09 7.82
C ALA A 153 -9.75 2.56 8.41
N TYR A 154 -9.63 2.50 9.74
CA TYR A 154 -8.44 1.96 10.40
C TYR A 154 -8.24 0.46 10.10
N LEU A 155 -9.32 -0.33 10.18
CA LEU A 155 -9.25 -1.75 9.81
C LEU A 155 -8.82 -1.92 8.33
N LEU A 156 -9.32 -1.09 7.43
CA LEU A 156 -8.91 -1.11 6.02
C LEU A 156 -7.44 -0.72 5.84
N ILE A 157 -6.95 0.27 6.58
CA ILE A 157 -5.52 0.63 6.62
C ILE A 157 -4.69 -0.61 6.97
N VAL A 158 -4.99 -1.26 8.09
CA VAL A 158 -4.27 -2.46 8.52
C VAL A 158 -4.40 -3.59 7.47
N ALA A 159 -5.59 -3.82 6.94
CA ALA A 159 -5.87 -4.86 5.94
C ALA A 159 -5.03 -4.70 4.66
N PHE A 160 -5.06 -3.51 4.06
CA PHE A 160 -4.23 -3.21 2.87
C PHE A 160 -2.74 -3.32 3.17
N GLY A 161 -2.33 -2.82 4.31
CA GLY A 161 -0.94 -2.89 4.73
C GLY A 161 -0.44 -4.31 4.95
N LEU A 162 -1.24 -5.21 5.52
CA LEU A 162 -0.89 -6.62 5.68
C LEU A 162 -0.63 -7.30 4.33
N ILE A 163 -1.50 -7.07 3.33
CA ILE A 163 -1.25 -7.57 1.97
C ILE A 163 0.06 -6.98 1.43
N ALA A 164 0.29 -5.70 1.66
CA ALA A 164 1.45 -4.98 1.14
C ALA A 164 2.78 -5.54 1.66
N VAL A 165 2.88 -5.78 2.97
CA VAL A 165 4.12 -6.27 3.61
C VAL A 165 4.28 -7.79 3.55
N SER A 166 3.28 -8.51 3.05
CA SER A 166 3.29 -9.99 3.02
C SER A 166 4.40 -10.60 2.16
N ARG A 167 4.88 -9.85 1.15
CA ARG A 167 5.95 -10.32 0.25
C ARG A 167 7.36 -10.14 0.83
N ARG A 168 7.49 -9.48 1.97
CA ARG A 168 8.77 -9.39 2.66
C ARG A 168 9.21 -10.79 3.10
N PRO A 169 10.48 -11.20 2.86
CA PRO A 169 11.00 -12.48 3.34
C PRO A 169 10.76 -12.63 4.85
N GLY A 170 10.38 -13.80 5.29
CA GLY A 170 10.10 -14.08 6.71
C GLY A 170 8.79 -13.53 7.27
N SER A 171 8.00 -12.77 6.48
CA SER A 171 6.71 -12.26 6.93
C SER A 171 5.72 -13.36 7.35
N GLU A 172 5.79 -14.51 6.69
CA GLU A 172 4.96 -15.69 6.98
C GLU A 172 5.28 -16.35 8.34
N GLN A 173 6.45 -16.05 8.92
CA GLN A 173 6.90 -16.59 10.21
C GLN A 173 6.44 -15.70 11.39
N VAL A 174 5.98 -14.48 11.12
CA VAL A 174 5.54 -13.57 12.17
C VAL A 174 4.16 -14.01 12.68
N ASP A 175 4.07 -14.32 13.97
CA ASP A 175 2.79 -14.62 14.63
C ASP A 175 2.08 -13.31 15.03
N LEU A 176 0.98 -13.01 14.34
CA LEU A 176 0.17 -11.81 14.52
C LEU A 176 -1.10 -12.05 15.36
N THR A 177 -1.26 -13.24 15.96
CA THR A 177 -2.49 -13.63 16.65
C THR A 177 -2.85 -12.65 17.78
N LYS A 178 -1.89 -12.24 18.59
CA LYS A 178 -2.10 -11.30 19.70
C LYS A 178 -2.42 -9.89 19.23
N GLU A 179 -1.79 -9.45 18.16
CA GLU A 179 -2.04 -8.15 17.53
C GLU A 179 -3.46 -8.07 16.96
N PHE A 180 -3.92 -9.15 16.32
CA PHE A 180 -5.29 -9.24 15.82
C PHE A 180 -6.33 -9.28 16.93
N ASP A 181 -6.04 -9.98 18.03
CA ASP A 181 -6.91 -9.96 19.24
C ASP A 181 -6.97 -8.56 19.87
N SER A 182 -5.85 -7.86 19.91
CA SER A 182 -5.79 -6.48 20.44
C SER A 182 -6.53 -5.51 19.52
N LEU A 183 -6.34 -5.63 18.20
CA LEU A 183 -7.08 -4.85 17.20
C LEU A 183 -8.59 -5.13 17.31
N PHE A 184 -9.00 -6.40 17.38
CA PHE A 184 -10.41 -6.76 17.52
C PHE A 184 -11.03 -6.08 18.75
N ARG A 185 -10.39 -6.13 19.91
CA ARG A 185 -10.85 -5.47 21.15
C ARG A 185 -10.91 -3.95 21.01
N ALA A 186 -9.91 -3.34 20.40
CA ALA A 186 -9.89 -1.88 20.15
C ALA A 186 -11.02 -1.43 19.24
N LEU A 187 -11.34 -2.21 18.19
CA LEU A 187 -12.47 -1.95 17.28
C LEU A 187 -13.83 -2.07 17.97
N GLN A 188 -13.94 -2.87 19.07
CA GLN A 188 -15.15 -3.05 19.87
C GLN A 188 -15.27 -2.01 21.00
N SER A 189 -14.25 -1.18 21.23
CA SER A 189 -14.26 -0.25 22.36
C SER A 189 -15.33 0.84 22.17
N ASP A 190 -15.86 1.34 23.30
CA ASP A 190 -16.81 2.45 23.35
C ASP A 190 -16.12 3.84 23.35
N ALA A 191 -14.84 3.88 22.97
CA ALA A 191 -14.06 5.12 22.94
C ALA A 191 -14.75 6.18 22.06
N SER A 192 -14.87 7.38 22.62
CA SER A 192 -15.43 8.55 21.95
C SER A 192 -14.30 9.43 21.40
N PRO A 193 -14.52 10.10 20.25
CA PRO A 193 -13.53 10.98 19.66
C PRO A 193 -13.09 12.09 20.63
N GLN A 194 -11.78 12.34 20.69
CA GLN A 194 -11.20 13.45 21.42
C GLN A 194 -10.58 14.46 20.46
N PRO A 195 -10.46 15.74 20.87
CA PRO A 195 -9.73 16.71 20.09
C PRO A 195 -8.26 16.32 19.94
N LEU A 196 -7.82 16.02 18.72
CA LEU A 196 -6.40 15.74 18.46
C LEU A 196 -5.56 17.03 18.51
N PRO A 197 -4.30 16.95 18.95
CA PRO A 197 -3.36 18.05 18.89
C PRO A 197 -3.25 18.66 17.50
N LYS A 198 -3.10 20.00 17.42
CA LYS A 198 -2.84 20.75 16.17
C LYS A 198 -1.34 20.69 15.83
N ALA A 199 -0.78 19.50 15.83
CA ALA A 199 0.59 19.25 15.44
C ALA A 199 0.64 18.85 13.97
N HIS A 200 1.71 19.25 13.28
CA HIS A 200 1.92 18.97 11.87
C HIS A 200 3.28 18.29 11.68
N LEU A 201 3.29 17.22 10.87
CA LEU A 201 4.53 16.60 10.41
C LEU A 201 5.43 17.66 9.76
N PRO A 202 6.75 17.59 9.98
CA PRO A 202 7.68 18.43 9.24
C PRO A 202 7.41 18.31 7.75
N HIS A 203 7.23 19.44 7.08
CA HIS A 203 6.93 19.47 5.66
C HIS A 203 8.17 18.96 4.89
N LEU A 204 8.04 17.80 4.28
CA LEU A 204 8.96 17.37 3.23
C LEU A 204 8.47 18.07 1.96
N SER A 205 9.21 19.10 1.51
CA SER A 205 8.89 19.76 0.25
C SER A 205 8.95 18.73 -0.90
N ASP A 206 8.10 18.90 -1.89
CA ASP A 206 8.16 18.10 -3.14
C ASP A 206 9.54 18.24 -3.83
N ASP A 207 10.23 19.34 -3.55
CA ASP A 207 11.61 19.60 -3.97
C ASP A 207 12.58 19.29 -2.82
N ILE A 208 12.99 18.03 -2.70
CA ILE A 208 14.10 17.67 -1.82
C ILE A 208 15.38 18.16 -2.48
N PRO A 209 16.13 19.07 -1.84
CA PRO A 209 17.39 19.50 -2.38
C PRO A 209 18.40 18.36 -2.24
N PHE A 210 18.58 17.58 -3.29
CA PHE A 210 19.72 16.68 -3.36
C PHE A 210 21.01 17.52 -3.47
N ASN A 211 22.00 17.20 -2.68
CA ASN A 211 23.31 17.86 -2.69
C ASN A 211 24.42 16.81 -2.65
N THR A 212 24.62 16.15 -3.79
CA THR A 212 25.69 15.15 -3.96
C THR A 212 27.03 15.78 -4.35
N GLY A 213 27.06 17.08 -4.65
CA GLY A 213 28.22 17.78 -5.24
C GLY A 213 28.29 17.64 -6.78
N ASP A 214 27.38 16.88 -7.40
CA ASP A 214 27.23 16.73 -8.85
C ASP A 214 25.82 17.20 -9.26
N HIS A 215 25.70 18.38 -9.84
CA HIS A 215 24.42 18.97 -10.23
C HIS A 215 23.64 18.15 -11.28
N ILE A 216 24.33 17.37 -12.11
CA ILE A 216 23.66 16.45 -13.04
C ILE A 216 23.04 15.28 -12.30
N HIS A 217 23.75 14.73 -11.31
CA HIS A 217 23.24 13.67 -10.46
C HIS A 217 22.03 14.16 -9.66
N ASP A 218 22.12 15.33 -9.04
CA ASP A 218 21.02 15.92 -8.28
C ASP A 218 19.77 16.13 -9.14
N ALA A 219 19.93 16.60 -10.39
CA ALA A 219 18.84 16.75 -11.34
C ALA A 219 18.20 15.41 -11.73
N LEU A 220 19.01 14.35 -11.89
CA LEU A 220 18.52 12.99 -12.20
C LEU A 220 17.75 12.39 -11.02
N LEU A 221 18.26 12.53 -9.78
CA LEU A 221 17.59 12.06 -8.56
C LEU A 221 16.23 12.76 -8.36
N THR A 222 16.18 14.08 -8.53
CA THR A 222 14.93 14.86 -8.49
C THR A 222 13.94 14.40 -9.56
N SER A 223 14.42 14.24 -10.80
CA SER A 223 13.57 13.89 -11.92
C SER A 223 13.00 12.49 -11.82
N VAL A 224 13.76 11.49 -11.34
CA VAL A 224 13.26 10.12 -11.20
C VAL A 224 12.15 10.06 -10.15
N LEU A 225 12.33 10.68 -8.98
CA LEU A 225 11.28 10.71 -7.94
C LEU A 225 10.03 11.42 -8.44
N ARG A 226 10.17 12.58 -9.08
CA ARG A 226 9.05 13.32 -9.62
C ARG A 226 8.25 12.52 -10.65
N LEU A 227 8.93 11.83 -11.54
CA LEU A 227 8.27 11.01 -12.58
C LEU A 227 7.64 9.76 -11.97
N VAL A 228 8.29 9.11 -11.00
CA VAL A 228 7.72 7.96 -10.30
C VAL A 228 6.47 8.38 -9.51
N GLY A 229 6.51 9.46 -8.75
CA GLY A 229 5.35 9.95 -8.00
C GLY A 229 4.17 10.41 -8.87
N THR A 230 4.40 10.75 -10.15
CA THR A 230 3.35 11.26 -11.06
C THR A 230 2.90 10.27 -12.13
N SER A 231 3.73 9.31 -12.53
CA SER A 231 3.42 8.37 -13.63
C SER A 231 3.80 6.91 -13.32
N GLY A 232 4.16 6.63 -12.07
CA GLY A 232 4.62 5.32 -11.62
C GLY A 232 6.03 4.99 -12.14
N TYR A 233 6.64 3.99 -11.52
CA TYR A 233 7.97 3.53 -11.93
C TYR A 233 8.01 3.06 -13.40
N ASP A 234 6.98 2.31 -13.84
CA ASP A 234 6.93 1.80 -15.21
C ASP A 234 6.76 2.92 -16.25
N GLY A 235 6.08 4.01 -15.90
CA GLY A 235 5.92 5.20 -16.72
C GLY A 235 7.15 6.12 -16.78
N ALA A 236 8.07 6.00 -15.83
CA ALA A 236 9.30 6.79 -15.75
C ALA A 236 10.42 6.13 -16.57
N SER A 237 10.41 6.28 -17.92
CA SER A 237 11.50 5.77 -18.75
C SER A 237 12.78 6.62 -18.61
N THR A 238 13.96 6.01 -18.87
CA THR A 238 15.27 6.69 -18.84
C THR A 238 15.30 7.92 -19.74
N VAL A 239 14.70 7.83 -20.93
CA VAL A 239 14.55 8.97 -21.86
C VAL A 239 13.71 10.09 -21.23
N ARG A 240 12.60 9.76 -20.55
CA ARG A 240 11.77 10.78 -19.87
C ARG A 240 12.51 11.42 -18.72
N ILE A 241 13.22 10.62 -17.91
CA ILE A 241 14.02 11.10 -16.77
C ILE A 241 15.09 12.07 -17.24
N ALA A 242 15.88 11.68 -18.26
CA ALA A 242 16.94 12.52 -18.82
C ALA A 242 16.41 13.84 -19.42
N ARG A 243 15.28 13.76 -20.15
CA ARG A 243 14.62 14.95 -20.70
C ARG A 243 14.15 15.89 -19.60
N ASP A 244 13.57 15.36 -18.56
CA ASP A 244 13.08 16.11 -17.42
C ASP A 244 14.22 16.79 -16.64
N ALA A 245 15.31 16.04 -16.40
CA ALA A 245 16.55 16.55 -15.82
C ALA A 245 17.33 17.50 -16.74
N LYS A 246 16.92 17.66 -18.01
CA LYS A 246 17.60 18.47 -19.05
C LYS A 246 19.04 18.03 -19.31
N VAL A 247 19.29 16.73 -19.29
CA VAL A 247 20.61 16.11 -19.54
C VAL A 247 20.51 15.04 -20.62
N ALA A 248 21.65 14.58 -21.15
CA ALA A 248 21.68 13.45 -22.06
C ALA A 248 21.42 12.13 -21.27
N GLU A 249 20.70 11.17 -21.88
CA GLU A 249 20.36 9.88 -21.27
C GLU A 249 21.61 9.11 -20.81
N ALA A 250 22.74 9.22 -21.53
CA ALA A 250 24.01 8.62 -21.16
C ALA A 250 24.48 9.01 -19.74
N ASN A 251 24.09 10.18 -19.24
CA ASN A 251 24.43 10.63 -17.89
C ASN A 251 23.83 9.76 -16.79
N ILE A 252 22.73 9.04 -17.07
CA ILE A 252 22.16 8.05 -16.14
C ILE A 252 23.17 6.91 -16.01
N PHE A 253 23.60 6.33 -17.14
CA PHE A 253 24.45 5.14 -17.17
C PHE A 253 25.92 5.41 -16.78
N LEU A 254 26.33 6.68 -16.75
CA LEU A 254 27.62 7.07 -16.17
C LEU A 254 27.63 7.02 -14.64
N ARG A 255 26.45 7.05 -13.98
CA ARG A 255 26.32 7.14 -12.52
C ARG A 255 25.61 5.93 -11.91
N HIS A 256 24.74 5.28 -12.67
CA HIS A 256 23.91 4.15 -12.22
C HIS A 256 23.91 3.06 -13.30
N ALA A 257 23.96 1.79 -12.88
CA ALA A 257 23.93 0.68 -13.82
C ALA A 257 22.57 0.52 -14.49
N SER A 258 21.50 1.01 -13.86
CA SER A 258 20.13 0.90 -14.38
C SER A 258 19.23 2.04 -13.87
N LYS A 259 18.03 2.14 -14.49
CA LYS A 259 16.94 3.00 -13.97
C LYS A 259 16.58 2.62 -12.53
N LEU A 260 16.61 1.34 -12.21
CA LEU A 260 16.31 0.85 -10.86
C LEU A 260 17.33 1.36 -9.85
N ASP A 261 18.61 1.29 -10.15
CA ASP A 261 19.67 1.79 -9.25
C ASP A 261 19.54 3.30 -9.02
N LEU A 262 19.19 4.07 -10.06
CA LEU A 262 18.91 5.50 -9.93
C LEU A 262 17.71 5.74 -9.01
N PHE A 263 16.64 4.97 -9.17
CA PHE A 263 15.44 5.11 -8.33
C PHE A 263 15.71 4.73 -6.87
N ILE A 264 16.46 3.64 -6.64
CA ILE A 264 16.86 3.19 -5.30
C ILE A 264 17.72 4.25 -4.60
N ASP A 265 18.71 4.83 -5.29
CA ASP A 265 19.56 5.88 -4.72
C ASP A 265 18.73 7.12 -4.36
N ALA A 266 17.86 7.56 -5.28
CA ALA A 266 16.99 8.69 -5.04
C ALA A 266 16.03 8.46 -3.85
N SER A 267 15.40 7.28 -3.77
CA SER A 267 14.48 6.90 -2.71
C SER A 267 15.20 6.81 -1.35
N ALA A 268 16.38 6.18 -1.31
CA ALA A 268 17.17 6.06 -0.08
C ALA A 268 17.59 7.44 0.48
N ARG A 269 18.02 8.36 -0.39
CA ARG A 269 18.38 9.73 0.03
C ARG A 269 17.16 10.52 0.47
N HIS A 270 16.04 10.34 -0.20
CA HIS A 270 14.76 10.96 0.17
C HIS A 270 14.32 10.51 1.58
N GLN A 271 14.36 9.21 1.85
CA GLN A 271 14.04 8.65 3.16
C GLN A 271 15.03 9.14 4.24
N ALA A 272 16.34 9.11 3.95
CA ALA A 272 17.37 9.58 4.88
C ALA A 272 17.20 11.06 5.27
N TYR A 273 16.62 11.88 4.39
CA TYR A 273 16.31 13.28 4.69
C TYR A 273 15.08 13.41 5.59
N GLY A 274 14.03 12.62 5.35
CA GLY A 274 12.75 12.75 6.04
C GLY A 274 12.63 11.99 7.36
N PHE A 275 13.22 10.81 7.46
CA PHE A 275 13.06 9.95 8.63
C PHE A 275 13.51 10.56 9.96
N PRO A 276 14.67 11.24 10.07
CA PRO A 276 15.10 11.81 11.35
C PRO A 276 14.10 12.85 11.89
N ALA A 277 13.60 13.74 11.03
CA ALA A 277 12.66 14.77 11.43
C ALA A 277 11.28 14.19 11.83
N ASN A 278 10.84 13.13 11.12
CA ASN A 278 9.61 12.44 11.45
C ASN A 278 9.74 11.62 12.74
N ALA A 279 10.88 10.97 12.97
CA ALA A 279 11.15 10.23 14.20
C ALA A 279 11.20 11.17 15.41
N GLU A 280 11.87 12.31 15.29
CA GLU A 280 11.89 13.34 16.35
C GLU A 280 10.49 13.90 16.64
N PHE A 281 9.70 14.14 15.60
CA PHE A 281 8.30 14.55 15.75
C PHE A 281 7.49 13.48 16.49
N GLN A 282 7.62 12.22 16.08
CA GLN A 282 6.92 11.10 16.68
C GLN A 282 7.28 10.95 18.16
N HIS A 283 8.56 10.94 18.53
CA HIS A 283 9.00 10.83 19.92
C HIS A 283 8.44 11.96 20.80
N ARG A 284 8.50 13.22 20.33
CA ARG A 284 7.93 14.33 21.09
C ARG A 284 6.41 14.19 21.31
N MET A 285 5.70 13.69 20.28
CA MET A 285 4.27 13.47 20.37
C MET A 285 3.94 12.30 21.32
N GLU A 286 4.73 11.24 21.30
CA GLU A 286 4.56 10.11 22.22
C GLU A 286 4.81 10.51 23.66
N ASP A 287 5.84 11.30 23.93
CA ASP A 287 6.17 11.81 25.26
C ASP A 287 5.08 12.73 25.83
N GLU A 288 4.44 13.53 24.98
CA GLU A 288 3.45 14.53 25.40
C GLU A 288 2.00 13.99 25.42
N TYR A 289 1.64 13.12 24.46
CA TYR A 289 0.25 12.69 24.24
C TYR A 289 0.05 11.18 24.26
N GLY A 290 1.10 10.40 24.41
CA GLY A 290 1.06 8.93 24.35
C GLY A 290 1.00 8.37 22.92
N PRO A 291 1.26 7.04 22.77
CA PRO A 291 1.43 6.40 21.46
C PRO A 291 0.13 6.36 20.64
N GLY A 292 -1.03 6.19 21.27
CA GLY A 292 -2.30 6.09 20.56
C GLY A 292 -2.74 7.41 19.94
N VAL A 293 -2.54 8.54 20.63
CA VAL A 293 -2.81 9.89 20.09
C VAL A 293 -1.83 10.21 18.98
N THR A 294 -0.56 9.87 19.18
CA THR A 294 0.50 10.06 18.18
C THR A 294 0.18 9.35 16.88
N GLU A 295 -0.21 8.08 16.94
CA GLU A 295 -0.60 7.30 15.75
C GLU A 295 -1.78 7.94 15.02
N ALA A 296 -2.83 8.39 15.75
CA ALA A 296 -3.95 9.09 15.15
C ALA A 296 -3.54 10.38 14.42
N VAL A 297 -2.62 11.16 15.02
CA VAL A 297 -2.06 12.37 14.41
C VAL A 297 -1.23 12.01 13.19
N MET A 298 -0.37 10.99 13.25
CA MET A 298 0.45 10.54 12.13
C MET A 298 -0.41 10.13 10.93
N ILE A 299 -1.45 9.32 11.15
CA ILE A 299 -2.39 8.92 10.08
C ILE A 299 -3.06 10.14 9.46
N ARG A 300 -3.57 11.08 10.29
CA ARG A 300 -4.19 12.31 9.81
C ARG A 300 -3.23 13.13 8.94
N GLU A 301 -2.00 13.32 9.41
CA GLU A 301 -0.99 14.14 8.72
C GLU A 301 -0.55 13.48 7.40
N ILE A 302 -0.26 12.17 7.40
CA ILE A 302 0.12 11.44 6.19
C ILE A 302 -1.01 11.50 5.14
N LEU A 303 -2.29 11.52 5.55
CA LEU A 303 -3.44 11.59 4.63
C LEU A 303 -3.71 13.00 4.09
N ARG A 304 -3.01 14.05 4.54
CA ARG A 304 -3.16 15.40 4.00
C ARG A 304 -2.80 15.43 2.50
N PRO A 305 -3.48 16.27 1.71
CA PRO A 305 -3.21 16.41 0.27
C PRO A 305 -1.74 16.74 -0.05
N GLU A 306 -1.07 17.49 0.84
CA GLU A 306 0.33 17.91 0.70
C GLU A 306 1.29 16.71 0.68
N PHE A 307 0.94 15.60 1.32
CA PHE A 307 1.75 14.37 1.33
C PHE A 307 1.39 13.39 0.21
N ARG A 308 0.52 13.76 -0.74
CA ARG A 308 0.08 12.87 -1.82
C ARG A 308 1.25 12.32 -2.63
N TYR A 309 2.20 13.19 -2.96
CA TYR A 309 3.39 12.83 -3.74
C TYR A 309 4.27 11.82 -2.98
N GLN A 310 4.54 12.10 -1.70
CA GLN A 310 5.29 11.21 -0.82
C GLN A 310 4.64 9.82 -0.71
N ARG A 311 3.32 9.76 -0.51
CA ARG A 311 2.60 8.49 -0.46
C ARG A 311 2.75 7.70 -1.76
N ALA A 312 2.66 8.38 -2.91
CA ALA A 312 2.81 7.74 -4.21
C ALA A 312 4.21 7.12 -4.39
N ILE A 313 5.27 7.82 -3.99
CA ILE A 313 6.64 7.30 -4.03
C ILE A 313 6.79 6.07 -3.11
N ASN A 314 6.34 6.16 -1.87
CA ASN A 314 6.47 5.08 -0.89
C ASN A 314 5.73 3.81 -1.34
N VAL A 315 4.53 3.97 -1.89
CA VAL A 315 3.73 2.85 -2.41
C VAL A 315 4.34 2.25 -3.67
N GLU A 316 4.91 3.08 -4.57
CA GLU A 316 5.62 2.60 -5.77
C GLU A 316 6.95 1.90 -5.41
N GLU A 317 7.70 2.41 -4.44
CA GLU A 317 8.90 1.73 -3.95
C GLU A 317 8.58 0.33 -3.42
N LEU A 318 7.54 0.22 -2.62
CA LEU A 318 7.04 -1.06 -2.13
C LEU A 318 6.65 -1.98 -3.29
N ARG A 319 5.85 -1.49 -4.25
CA ARG A 319 5.40 -2.27 -5.41
C ARG A 319 6.56 -2.77 -6.27
N VAL A 320 7.54 -1.91 -6.54
CA VAL A 320 8.76 -2.27 -7.31
C VAL A 320 9.58 -3.33 -6.56
N SER A 321 9.62 -3.27 -5.22
CA SER A 321 10.33 -4.25 -4.42
C SER A 321 9.75 -5.66 -4.56
N TRP A 322 8.44 -5.81 -4.73
CA TRP A 322 7.80 -7.13 -4.87
C TRP A 322 8.32 -7.98 -6.03
N HIS A 323 8.91 -7.34 -7.03
CA HIS A 323 9.43 -7.97 -8.23
C HIS A 323 10.94 -7.84 -8.34
N ASN A 324 11.62 -7.54 -7.21
CA ASN A 324 13.07 -7.35 -7.17
C ASN A 324 13.69 -7.90 -5.88
N ASP A 325 14.38 -9.05 -5.98
CA ASP A 325 15.00 -9.73 -4.84
C ASP A 325 16.00 -8.86 -4.08
N GLY A 326 16.70 -7.95 -4.76
CA GLY A 326 17.65 -7.04 -4.14
C GLY A 326 16.97 -6.04 -3.22
N LEU A 327 15.81 -5.50 -3.65
CA LEU A 327 15.00 -4.59 -2.85
C LEU A 327 14.29 -5.32 -1.70
N LEU A 328 13.77 -6.52 -1.95
CA LEU A 328 13.17 -7.34 -0.89
C LEU A 328 14.17 -7.63 0.24
N ARG A 329 15.43 -7.97 -0.09
CA ARG A 329 16.47 -8.14 0.93
C ARG A 329 16.72 -6.87 1.73
N LYS A 330 16.79 -5.70 1.08
CA LYS A 330 16.94 -4.42 1.80
C LYS A 330 15.76 -4.12 2.73
N GLN A 331 14.54 -4.42 2.31
CA GLN A 331 13.38 -4.29 3.18
C GLN A 331 13.44 -5.23 4.39
N GLU A 332 13.96 -6.44 4.21
CA GLU A 332 14.17 -7.36 5.33
C GLU A 332 15.25 -6.86 6.29
N GLU A 333 16.37 -6.37 5.79
CA GLU A 333 17.43 -5.75 6.61
C GLU A 333 16.88 -4.55 7.41
N GLN A 334 16.07 -3.70 6.77
CA GLN A 334 15.43 -2.57 7.43
C GLN A 334 14.42 -3.02 8.49
N PHE A 335 13.61 -4.02 8.19
CA PHE A 335 12.67 -4.61 9.15
C PHE A 335 13.43 -5.15 10.38
N GLN A 336 14.49 -5.91 10.17
CA GLN A 336 15.30 -6.44 11.28
C GLN A 336 15.91 -5.32 12.13
N SER A 337 16.40 -4.24 11.50
CA SER A 337 16.87 -3.06 12.21
C SER A 337 15.80 -2.43 13.10
N PHE A 338 14.55 -2.32 12.62
CA PHE A 338 13.43 -1.83 13.43
C PHE A 338 13.09 -2.79 14.59
N VAL A 339 13.14 -4.10 14.35
CA VAL A 339 12.91 -5.11 15.40
C VAL A 339 13.99 -4.98 16.49
N ASP A 340 15.25 -4.81 16.12
CA ASP A 340 16.36 -4.65 17.07
C ASP A 340 16.22 -3.36 17.89
N GLN A 341 15.85 -2.25 17.25
CA GLN A 341 15.56 -0.98 17.92
C GLN A 341 14.39 -1.11 18.90
N GLN A 342 13.31 -1.75 18.48
CA GLN A 342 12.14 -1.96 19.33
C GLN A 342 12.43 -2.87 20.51
N SER A 343 13.24 -3.90 20.31
CA SER A 343 13.69 -4.81 21.38
C SER A 343 14.62 -4.11 22.37
N ALA A 344 15.49 -3.24 21.89
CA ALA A 344 16.35 -2.43 22.75
C ALA A 344 15.58 -1.42 23.60
N ALA A 345 14.52 -0.81 23.03
CA ALA A 345 13.64 0.10 23.74
C ALA A 345 12.73 -0.61 24.76
N ASN A 346 12.46 -1.90 24.56
CA ASN A 346 11.57 -2.71 25.40
C ASN A 346 12.22 -4.04 25.77
N PRO A 347 13.23 -4.03 26.67
CA PRO A 347 14.04 -5.22 26.95
C PRO A 347 13.25 -6.38 27.58
N ASP A 348 12.08 -6.10 28.18
CA ASP A 348 11.20 -7.12 28.74
C ASP A 348 10.30 -7.81 27.70
N TRP A 349 10.31 -7.34 26.45
CA TRP A 349 9.52 -7.95 25.39
C TRP A 349 10.29 -9.10 24.73
N PRO A 350 9.61 -10.24 24.48
CA PRO A 350 10.16 -11.25 23.59
C PRO A 350 10.40 -10.69 22.19
N SER A 351 11.47 -11.08 21.51
CA SER A 351 11.77 -10.63 20.14
C SER A 351 10.63 -10.90 19.14
N THR A 352 9.86 -11.96 19.36
CA THR A 352 8.65 -12.29 18.58
C THR A 352 7.56 -11.22 18.72
N LEU A 353 7.40 -10.60 19.89
CA LEU A 353 6.45 -9.51 20.10
C LEU A 353 6.95 -8.24 19.41
N SER A 354 8.24 -7.92 19.53
CA SER A 354 8.84 -6.78 18.81
C SER A 354 8.67 -6.93 17.30
N ALA A 355 8.91 -8.13 16.75
CA ALA A 355 8.71 -8.42 15.34
C ALA A 355 7.24 -8.25 14.89
N ALA A 356 6.28 -8.73 15.69
CA ALA A 356 4.86 -8.57 15.41
C ALA A 356 4.43 -7.10 15.43
N ARG A 357 4.89 -6.31 16.41
CA ARG A 357 4.62 -4.87 16.52
C ARG A 357 5.19 -4.08 15.34
N VAL A 358 6.45 -4.33 14.98
CA VAL A 358 7.08 -3.71 13.82
C VAL A 358 6.34 -4.09 12.53
N HIS A 359 5.93 -5.36 12.39
CA HIS A 359 5.18 -5.82 11.21
C HIS A 359 3.85 -5.06 11.04
N VAL A 360 3.07 -4.93 12.12
CA VAL A 360 1.79 -4.19 12.10
C VAL A 360 2.03 -2.70 11.90
N GLY A 361 3.06 -2.11 12.51
CA GLY A 361 3.43 -0.70 12.31
C GLY A 361 3.75 -0.39 10.84
N LEU A 362 4.57 -1.23 10.19
CA LEU A 362 4.87 -1.10 8.76
C LEU A 362 3.61 -1.30 7.91
N ALA A 363 2.77 -2.30 8.25
CA ALA A 363 1.50 -2.52 7.58
C ALA A 363 0.61 -1.27 7.68
N THR A 364 0.46 -0.67 8.86
CA THR A 364 -0.30 0.57 9.04
C THR A 364 0.28 1.69 8.19
N GLY A 365 1.59 1.90 8.21
CA GLY A 365 2.26 2.94 7.43
C GLY A 365 1.98 2.86 5.92
N TYR A 366 2.15 1.69 5.31
CA TYR A 366 1.82 1.48 3.89
C TYR A 366 0.33 1.52 3.62
N GLY A 367 -0.48 0.96 4.53
CA GLY A 367 -1.93 0.91 4.40
C GLY A 367 -2.59 2.28 4.35
N VAL A 368 -2.05 3.29 5.04
CA VAL A 368 -2.50 4.68 4.94
C VAL A 368 -2.38 5.20 3.50
N GLY A 369 -1.25 4.95 2.85
CA GLY A 369 -1.04 5.30 1.44
C GLY A 369 -2.03 4.61 0.51
N LEU A 370 -2.25 3.31 0.72
CA LEU A 370 -3.14 2.48 -0.10
C LEU A 370 -4.61 2.86 0.08
N LEU A 371 -5.08 3.07 1.31
CA LEU A 371 -6.44 3.55 1.56
C LEU A 371 -6.69 4.90 0.87
N SER A 372 -5.69 5.79 0.82
CA SER A 372 -5.83 7.11 0.20
C SER A 372 -6.12 7.07 -1.31
N ILE A 373 -5.86 5.94 -2.00
CA ILE A 373 -6.21 5.72 -3.40
C ILE A 373 -7.74 5.57 -3.55
N LEU A 374 -8.38 4.88 -2.59
CA LEU A 374 -9.81 4.59 -2.59
C LEU A 374 -10.63 5.65 -1.87
N GLU A 375 -10.13 6.17 -0.74
CA GLU A 375 -10.81 7.16 0.12
C GLU A 375 -9.85 8.29 0.54
N PRO A 376 -9.59 9.26 -0.34
CA PRO A 376 -8.66 10.36 -0.07
C PRO A 376 -9.11 11.30 1.06
N LYS A 377 -10.38 11.23 1.48
CA LYS A 377 -10.93 12.04 2.56
C LYS A 377 -10.86 11.40 3.94
N ALA A 378 -10.30 10.18 4.05
CA ALA A 378 -10.19 9.44 5.30
C ALA A 378 -9.42 10.23 6.39
N GLY A 379 -8.51 11.13 6.03
CA GLY A 379 -7.77 11.97 6.98
C GLY A 379 -8.62 12.86 7.90
N ASN A 380 -9.91 13.05 7.58
CA ASN A 380 -10.84 13.79 8.41
C ASN A 380 -11.49 12.94 9.53
N LEU A 381 -11.19 11.65 9.59
CA LEU A 381 -11.79 10.72 10.57
C LEU A 381 -11.03 10.76 11.91
N PRO A 382 -11.74 10.56 13.04
CA PRO A 382 -11.15 10.54 14.37
C PRO A 382 -10.54 9.16 14.66
N PHE A 383 -9.31 8.92 14.22
CA PHE A 383 -8.64 7.62 14.39
C PHE A 383 -8.30 7.30 15.85
N ASP A 384 -8.25 8.29 16.74
CA ASP A 384 -8.05 8.15 18.19
C ASP A 384 -9.02 7.16 18.85
N VAL A 385 -10.22 7.01 18.30
CA VAL A 385 -11.22 6.03 18.79
C VAL A 385 -10.78 4.57 18.66
N VAL A 386 -9.73 4.30 17.88
CA VAL A 386 -9.13 2.97 17.71
C VAL A 386 -7.71 2.95 18.25
N THR A 387 -6.90 3.93 17.87
CA THR A 387 -5.47 3.93 18.18
C THR A 387 -5.20 4.07 19.69
N VAL A 388 -5.99 4.89 20.41
CA VAL A 388 -5.85 5.01 21.87
C VAL A 388 -6.23 3.71 22.60
N PRO A 389 -7.37 3.04 22.34
CA PRO A 389 -7.64 1.72 22.91
C PRO A 389 -6.64 0.63 22.52
N LEU A 390 -6.01 0.75 21.34
CA LEU A 390 -5.07 -0.24 20.81
C LEU A 390 -3.66 -0.10 21.39
N LEU A 391 -3.15 1.13 21.49
CA LEU A 391 -1.76 1.43 21.82
C LEU A 391 -1.57 2.04 23.20
N GLY A 392 -2.64 2.54 23.83
CA GLY A 392 -2.62 3.28 25.08
C GLY A 392 -2.64 4.79 24.89
N ALA A 393 -2.99 5.48 25.99
CA ALA A 393 -2.93 6.94 26.05
C ALA A 393 -1.52 7.42 26.41
#